data_ef7bc216514ddca2a78dd0017e84b19f
#
_entry.id   ef7bc216514ddca2a78dd0017e84b19f
#
_cell.length_a   1.000
_cell.length_b   1.000
_cell.length_c   1.000
_cell.angle_alpha   90.00
_cell.angle_beta   90.00
_cell.angle_gamma   90.00
#
_symmetry.space_group_name_H-M   'P 1'
#
loop_
_entity.id
_entity.type
_entity.pdbx_description
1 polymer ?
#
loop_
_entity_poly.entity_id
_entity_poly.type
_entity_poly.pdbx_seq_one_letter_code
_entity_poly.pdbx_strand_id
1 'polypeptide(L)'
;MKLREIEIVEDLTAKSRCDEGFLKLRRLRLRNVYADDVSEVYACDVVSRPGSDAVVAVLYEQDGEGRVHVLLREGVRPPIYLQKLRRFHHPDPRVYLTLFEVIAGLVEAGDGAGEAGMQQRAAIEAREEAGCDVPAHAFRVIGGETFASPGTSDEKVYYCAGPVRASELSTASGDGSVMEEVGRLVRQELGAAIEACRRGDIPDMKTELALFRLCDHLGFIPQLGCFASELPEPLRARYRRLGIAARE
;
A
#
# COMPACT_ATOMS: atom_id res chain seq x y z
N MET A 1 -27.26 3.39 -21.12
CA MET A 1 -27.81 2.35 -20.21
C MET A 1 -27.21 2.52 -18.83
N LYS A 2 -28.01 2.33 -17.77
CA LYS A 2 -27.51 2.41 -16.38
C LYS A 2 -27.28 0.99 -15.87
N LEU A 3 -26.00 0.63 -15.60
CA LEU A 3 -25.65 -0.65 -14.97
C LEU A 3 -26.27 -0.73 -13.57
N ARG A 4 -26.85 -1.88 -13.22
CA ARG A 4 -27.42 -2.17 -11.89
C ARG A 4 -26.67 -3.24 -11.13
N GLU A 5 -26.21 -4.28 -11.84
CA GLU A 5 -25.64 -5.47 -11.22
C GLU A 5 -24.71 -6.21 -12.19
N ILE A 6 -23.79 -7.00 -11.65
CA ILE A 6 -23.01 -8.01 -12.38
C ILE A 6 -23.38 -9.37 -11.81
N GLU A 7 -24.07 -10.18 -12.61
CA GLU A 7 -24.57 -11.48 -12.20
C GLU A 7 -23.56 -12.60 -12.50
N ILE A 8 -23.32 -13.50 -11.53
CA ILE A 8 -22.59 -14.75 -11.76
C ILE A 8 -23.52 -15.72 -12.49
N VAL A 9 -23.23 -15.98 -13.75
CA VAL A 9 -24.01 -16.92 -14.57
C VAL A 9 -23.57 -18.35 -14.33
N GLU A 10 -22.25 -18.58 -14.14
CA GLU A 10 -21.69 -19.88 -13.85
C GLU A 10 -20.37 -19.74 -13.08
N ASP A 11 -20.22 -20.51 -12.01
CA ASP A 11 -18.95 -20.64 -11.28
C ASP A 11 -18.24 -21.91 -11.73
N LEU A 12 -17.14 -21.75 -12.46
CA LEU A 12 -16.32 -22.85 -12.98
C LEU A 12 -15.18 -23.23 -12.05
N THR A 13 -15.05 -22.60 -10.86
CA THR A 13 -13.90 -22.80 -9.93
C THR A 13 -13.72 -24.27 -9.58
N ALA A 14 -14.79 -24.97 -9.26
CA ALA A 14 -14.72 -26.40 -8.90
C ALA A 14 -14.31 -27.32 -10.06
N LYS A 15 -14.49 -26.89 -11.31
CA LYS A 15 -14.09 -27.62 -12.52
C LYS A 15 -12.70 -27.24 -13.00
N SER A 16 -12.09 -26.21 -12.40
CA SER A 16 -10.79 -25.70 -12.77
C SER A 16 -9.72 -26.35 -11.91
N ARG A 17 -8.55 -26.62 -12.48
CA ARG A 17 -7.40 -27.03 -11.69
C ARG A 17 -6.92 -25.82 -10.89
N CYS A 18 -7.29 -25.80 -9.61
CA CYS A 18 -6.78 -24.87 -8.62
C CYS A 18 -5.85 -25.68 -7.71
N ASP A 19 -4.56 -25.38 -7.75
CA ASP A 19 -3.63 -25.99 -6.81
C ASP A 19 -3.95 -25.46 -5.39
N GLU A 20 -3.85 -26.31 -4.39
CA GLU A 20 -3.93 -25.90 -3.00
C GLU A 20 -2.76 -24.95 -2.70
N GLY A 21 -3.06 -23.73 -2.23
CA GLY A 21 -2.06 -22.74 -1.95
C GLY A 21 -2.62 -21.55 -1.19
N PHE A 22 -1.75 -20.60 -0.89
CA PHE A 22 -2.10 -19.35 -0.20
C PHE A 22 -3.10 -18.51 -0.99
N LEU A 23 -2.95 -18.46 -2.32
CA LEU A 23 -3.88 -17.74 -3.19
C LEU A 23 -5.04 -18.63 -3.62
N LYS A 24 -6.23 -18.07 -3.69
CA LYS A 24 -7.43 -18.69 -4.26
C LYS A 24 -7.70 -18.05 -5.62
N LEU A 25 -7.88 -18.90 -6.64
CA LEU A 25 -8.28 -18.49 -7.97
C LEU A 25 -9.73 -18.87 -8.18
N ARG A 26 -10.61 -17.89 -8.39
CA ARG A 26 -12.00 -18.08 -8.80
C ARG A 26 -12.10 -17.83 -10.29
N ARG A 27 -12.70 -18.78 -11.04
CA ARG A 27 -12.96 -18.66 -12.47
C ARG A 27 -14.46 -18.60 -12.68
N LEU A 28 -14.93 -17.45 -13.11
CA LEU A 28 -16.35 -17.13 -13.16
C LEU A 28 -16.78 -16.83 -14.60
N ARG A 29 -18.04 -17.11 -14.89
CA ARG A 29 -18.73 -16.53 -16.03
C ARG A 29 -19.77 -15.56 -15.51
N LEU A 30 -19.66 -14.33 -15.93
CA LEU A 30 -20.46 -13.21 -15.43
C LEU A 30 -21.25 -12.59 -16.57
N ARG A 31 -22.28 -11.84 -16.21
CA ARG A 31 -22.92 -10.87 -17.08
C ARG A 31 -23.29 -9.61 -16.30
N ASN A 32 -23.29 -8.48 -16.96
CA ASN A 32 -23.76 -7.23 -16.40
C ASN A 32 -25.27 -7.17 -16.47
N VAL A 33 -25.90 -6.73 -15.39
CA VAL A 33 -27.34 -6.46 -15.32
C VAL A 33 -27.55 -4.96 -15.39
N TYR A 34 -28.17 -4.49 -16.44
CA TYR A 34 -28.54 -3.09 -16.64
C TYR A 34 -29.98 -2.83 -16.16
N ALA A 35 -30.43 -1.59 -16.28
CA ALA A 35 -31.78 -1.24 -15.88
C ALA A 35 -32.85 -2.00 -16.67
N ASP A 36 -32.61 -2.19 -17.96
CA ASP A 36 -33.58 -2.68 -18.91
C ASP A 36 -33.07 -3.84 -19.79
N ASP A 37 -31.82 -4.29 -19.53
CA ASP A 37 -31.15 -5.31 -20.36
C ASP A 37 -30.04 -6.02 -19.58
N VAL A 38 -29.43 -7.05 -20.18
CA VAL A 38 -28.26 -7.76 -19.70
C VAL A 38 -27.19 -7.84 -20.79
N SER A 39 -25.91 -7.89 -20.40
CA SER A 39 -24.83 -8.09 -21.37
C SER A 39 -24.72 -9.53 -21.84
N GLU A 40 -23.93 -9.75 -22.88
CA GLU A 40 -23.37 -11.05 -23.17
C GLU A 40 -22.56 -11.58 -21.98
N VAL A 41 -22.47 -12.91 -21.88
CA VAL A 41 -21.71 -13.59 -20.83
C VAL A 41 -20.21 -13.51 -21.12
N TYR A 42 -19.41 -13.10 -20.14
CA TYR A 42 -17.95 -13.02 -20.26
C TYR A 42 -17.24 -13.80 -19.14
N ALA A 43 -16.00 -14.21 -19.38
CA ALA A 43 -15.15 -14.86 -18.39
C ALA A 43 -14.45 -13.82 -17.50
N CYS A 44 -14.32 -14.15 -16.21
CA CYS A 44 -13.60 -13.33 -15.23
C CYS A 44 -12.86 -14.24 -14.25
N ASP A 45 -11.55 -14.05 -14.14
CA ASP A 45 -10.74 -14.70 -13.11
C ASP A 45 -10.46 -13.70 -11.98
N VAL A 46 -10.64 -14.14 -10.73
CA VAL A 46 -10.36 -13.33 -9.53
C VAL A 46 -9.34 -14.05 -8.67
N VAL A 47 -8.23 -13.36 -8.37
CA VAL A 47 -7.23 -13.81 -7.41
C VAL A 47 -7.54 -13.22 -6.05
N SER A 48 -7.66 -14.07 -5.04
CA SER A 48 -7.96 -13.69 -3.67
C SER A 48 -7.07 -14.46 -2.69
N ARG A 49 -7.05 -14.03 -1.44
CA ARG A 49 -6.38 -14.72 -0.33
C ARG A 49 -7.20 -14.57 0.96
N PRO A 50 -7.04 -15.47 1.96
CA PRO A 50 -7.62 -15.26 3.28
C PRO A 50 -7.11 -13.93 3.88
N GLY A 51 -8.03 -13.09 4.38
CA GLY A 51 -7.66 -11.77 4.88
C GLY A 51 -7.06 -10.91 3.75
N SER A 52 -7.78 -10.73 2.63
CA SER A 52 -7.23 -10.11 1.41
C SER A 52 -6.80 -8.65 1.59
N ASP A 53 -7.27 -7.96 2.61
CA ASP A 53 -6.98 -6.55 2.82
C ASP A 53 -5.61 -6.35 3.49
N ALA A 54 -4.94 -5.25 3.18
CA ALA A 54 -3.66 -4.87 3.74
C ALA A 54 -3.70 -3.45 4.35
N VAL A 55 -2.90 -3.24 5.38
CA VAL A 55 -2.63 -1.91 5.94
C VAL A 55 -1.19 -1.53 5.68
N VAL A 56 -1.00 -0.38 5.08
CA VAL A 56 0.30 0.30 4.96
C VAL A 56 0.50 1.19 6.17
N ALA A 57 1.66 1.05 6.83
CA ALA A 57 2.10 1.89 7.95
C ALA A 57 3.28 2.76 7.50
N VAL A 58 3.01 4.01 7.11
CA VAL A 58 4.07 4.96 6.78
C VAL A 58 4.66 5.52 8.06
N LEU A 59 5.86 5.08 8.39
CA LEU A 59 6.61 5.57 9.55
C LEU A 59 7.46 6.76 9.13
N TYR A 60 7.31 7.89 9.82
CA TYR A 60 8.01 9.12 9.47
C TYR A 60 8.58 9.84 10.70
N GLU A 61 9.64 10.56 10.49
CA GLU A 61 10.30 11.43 11.47
C GLU A 61 10.53 12.80 10.86
N GLN A 62 10.28 13.85 11.64
CA GLN A 62 10.73 15.20 11.31
C GLN A 62 11.94 15.51 12.16
N ASP A 63 13.09 15.79 11.54
CA ASP A 63 14.33 16.08 12.25
C ASP A 63 14.37 17.53 12.79
N GLY A 64 15.44 17.85 13.54
CA GLY A 64 15.59 19.18 14.14
C GLY A 64 15.77 20.33 13.14
N GLU A 65 16.00 20.03 11.86
CA GLU A 65 16.08 20.99 10.76
C GLU A 65 14.76 21.08 9.97
N GLY A 66 13.73 20.36 10.42
CA GLY A 66 12.41 20.36 9.79
C GLY A 66 12.29 19.42 8.58
N ARG A 67 13.33 18.64 8.23
CA ARG A 67 13.26 17.68 7.12
C ARG A 67 12.47 16.45 7.52
N VAL A 68 11.64 15.98 6.61
CA VAL A 68 10.87 14.75 6.82
C VAL A 68 11.62 13.56 6.27
N HIS A 69 11.76 12.54 7.10
CA HIS A 69 12.34 11.24 6.72
C HIS A 69 11.28 10.16 6.88
N VAL A 70 11.37 9.14 6.04
CA VAL A 70 10.53 7.96 6.08
C VAL A 70 11.38 6.72 6.33
N LEU A 71 10.79 5.72 6.98
CA LEU A 71 11.40 4.41 7.11
C LEU A 71 10.89 3.52 5.99
N LEU A 72 11.80 2.97 5.22
CA LEU A 72 11.53 1.98 4.19
C LEU A 72 12.18 0.66 4.62
N ARG A 73 11.53 -0.44 4.31
CA ARG A 73 12.07 -1.76 4.51
C ARG A 73 12.53 -2.36 3.19
N GLU A 74 13.73 -2.88 3.18
CA GLU A 74 14.20 -3.73 2.10
C GLU A 74 13.67 -5.14 2.31
N GLY A 75 13.09 -5.75 1.30
CA GLY A 75 12.51 -7.10 1.41
C GLY A 75 12.61 -7.89 0.12
N VAL A 76 12.49 -9.20 0.21
CA VAL A 76 12.47 -10.11 -0.93
C VAL A 76 11.04 -10.25 -1.44
N ARG A 77 10.85 -10.07 -2.74
CA ARG A 77 9.57 -10.29 -3.42
C ARG A 77 9.72 -11.32 -4.54
N PRO A 78 9.63 -12.63 -4.23
CA PRO A 78 9.84 -13.69 -5.20
C PRO A 78 9.05 -13.54 -6.51
N PRO A 79 7.77 -13.13 -6.50
CA PRO A 79 7.02 -12.92 -7.75
C PRO A 79 7.68 -11.90 -8.67
N ILE A 80 8.23 -10.81 -8.12
CA ILE A 80 8.89 -9.76 -8.90
C ILE A 80 10.28 -10.22 -9.36
N TYR A 81 11.04 -10.89 -8.49
CA TYR A 81 12.33 -11.48 -8.88
C TYR A 81 12.18 -12.51 -10.00
N LEU A 82 11.15 -13.36 -9.96
CA LEU A 82 10.92 -14.42 -10.95
C LEU A 82 10.39 -13.89 -12.28
N GLN A 83 9.97 -12.63 -12.36
CA GLN A 83 9.52 -12.02 -13.63
C GLN A 83 10.61 -12.07 -14.71
N LYS A 84 11.90 -12.09 -14.33
CA LYS A 84 13.03 -12.25 -15.27
C LYS A 84 12.94 -13.50 -16.15
N LEU A 85 12.17 -14.49 -15.73
CA LEU A 85 11.92 -15.72 -16.50
C LEU A 85 10.84 -15.53 -17.58
N ARG A 86 10.13 -14.41 -17.57
CA ARG A 86 9.05 -14.11 -18.52
C ARG A 86 9.58 -13.31 -19.72
N ARG A 87 8.95 -13.52 -20.87
CA ARG A 87 9.17 -12.68 -22.04
C ARG A 87 8.19 -11.51 -21.99
N PHE A 88 8.71 -10.30 -21.90
CA PHE A 88 7.91 -9.07 -21.94
C PHE A 88 8.04 -8.40 -23.32
N HIS A 89 7.00 -7.69 -23.73
CA HIS A 89 7.08 -6.80 -24.90
C HIS A 89 8.04 -5.64 -24.65
N HIS A 90 8.17 -5.20 -23.40
CA HIS A 90 9.14 -4.20 -22.95
C HIS A 90 10.07 -4.87 -21.93
N PRO A 91 11.24 -5.39 -22.37
CA PRO A 91 12.18 -6.04 -21.49
C PRO A 91 12.69 -5.07 -20.42
N ASP A 92 12.72 -5.52 -19.18
CA ASP A 92 13.34 -4.80 -18.08
C ASP A 92 14.69 -5.47 -17.75
N PRO A 93 15.84 -4.77 -17.90
CA PRO A 93 17.14 -5.33 -17.61
C PRO A 93 17.44 -5.42 -16.10
N ARG A 94 16.61 -4.80 -15.25
CA ARG A 94 16.82 -4.78 -13.80
C ARG A 94 16.53 -6.15 -13.19
N VAL A 95 17.36 -6.53 -12.23
CA VAL A 95 17.16 -7.72 -11.41
C VAL A 95 16.68 -7.28 -10.03
N TYR A 96 15.41 -7.46 -9.75
CA TYR A 96 14.81 -7.08 -8.48
C TYR A 96 15.02 -8.20 -7.44
N LEU A 97 16.25 -8.32 -6.93
CA LEU A 97 16.57 -9.28 -5.87
C LEU A 97 15.85 -8.91 -4.58
N THR A 98 15.88 -7.62 -4.27
CA THR A 98 15.14 -7.00 -3.16
C THR A 98 14.40 -5.77 -3.66
N LEU A 99 13.38 -5.34 -2.94
CA LEU A 99 12.68 -4.08 -3.15
C LEU A 99 12.66 -3.28 -1.85
N PHE A 100 12.65 -1.95 -1.99
CA PHE A 100 12.32 -1.05 -0.89
C PHE A 100 10.83 -0.76 -0.91
N GLU A 101 10.19 -0.91 0.24
CA GLU A 101 8.76 -0.68 0.41
C GLU A 101 8.51 0.02 1.75
N VAL A 102 7.36 0.69 1.87
CA VAL A 102 6.83 1.07 3.19
C VAL A 102 6.41 -0.18 3.96
N ILE A 103 6.39 -0.08 5.28
CA ILE A 103 5.90 -1.15 6.17
C ILE A 103 4.44 -1.47 5.81
N ALA A 104 4.10 -2.75 5.70
CA ALA A 104 2.73 -3.15 5.38
C ALA A 104 2.46 -4.60 5.76
N GLY A 105 1.30 -4.86 6.34
CA GLY A 105 0.84 -6.19 6.69
C GLY A 105 -0.62 -6.46 6.37
N LEU A 106 -1.02 -7.72 6.57
CA LEU A 106 -2.38 -8.17 6.32
C LEU A 106 -3.31 -7.81 7.47
N VAL A 107 -4.52 -7.37 7.13
CA VAL A 107 -5.60 -7.24 8.10
C VAL A 107 -6.02 -8.63 8.58
N GLU A 108 -6.03 -8.83 9.87
CA GLU A 108 -6.45 -10.07 10.50
C GLU A 108 -7.83 -9.95 11.15
N ALA A 109 -8.50 -11.09 11.32
CA ALA A 109 -9.84 -11.13 11.93
C ALA A 109 -9.90 -10.54 13.36
N GLY A 110 -8.77 -10.49 14.06
CA GLY A 110 -8.63 -9.93 15.40
C GLY A 110 -8.43 -8.42 15.49
N ASP A 111 -8.18 -7.74 14.37
CA ASP A 111 -7.81 -6.31 14.38
C ASP A 111 -8.98 -5.36 14.69
N GLY A 112 -10.20 -5.88 14.70
CA GLY A 112 -11.38 -5.04 14.83
C GLY A 112 -11.80 -4.36 13.54
N ALA A 113 -12.86 -3.56 13.61
CA ALA A 113 -13.45 -2.91 12.46
C ALA A 113 -13.09 -1.42 12.37
N GLY A 114 -13.10 -0.87 11.17
CA GLY A 114 -12.97 0.57 10.92
C GLY A 114 -11.57 1.11 11.20
N GLU A 115 -11.50 2.41 11.45
CA GLU A 115 -10.23 3.13 11.63
C GLU A 115 -9.38 2.58 12.78
N ALA A 116 -10.01 2.25 13.89
CA ALA A 116 -9.29 1.72 15.07
C ALA A 116 -8.60 0.38 14.76
N GLY A 117 -9.24 -0.49 13.97
CA GLY A 117 -8.62 -1.75 13.54
C GLY A 117 -7.42 -1.52 12.62
N MET A 118 -7.53 -0.57 11.69
CA MET A 118 -6.41 -0.20 10.80
C MET A 118 -5.23 0.38 11.59
N GLN A 119 -5.49 1.26 12.57
CA GLN A 119 -4.48 1.83 13.46
C GLN A 119 -3.81 0.73 14.32
N GLN A 120 -4.59 -0.22 14.80
CA GLN A 120 -4.07 -1.35 15.58
C GLN A 120 -3.14 -2.23 14.74
N ARG A 121 -3.55 -2.59 13.51
CA ARG A 121 -2.70 -3.37 12.60
C ARG A 121 -1.43 -2.59 12.24
N ALA A 122 -1.53 -1.31 11.90
CA ALA A 122 -0.38 -0.47 11.61
C ALA A 122 0.64 -0.42 12.76
N ALA A 123 0.17 -0.40 14.02
CA ALA A 123 1.04 -0.44 15.20
C ALA A 123 1.73 -1.81 15.37
N ILE A 124 1.01 -2.90 15.08
CA ILE A 124 1.58 -4.26 15.11
C ILE A 124 2.69 -4.39 14.08
N GLU A 125 2.41 -4.03 12.82
CA GLU A 125 3.39 -4.10 11.73
C GLU A 125 4.62 -3.20 11.97
N ALA A 126 4.41 -2.00 12.50
CA ALA A 126 5.50 -1.10 12.87
C ALA A 126 6.46 -1.76 13.89
N ARG A 127 5.92 -2.51 14.84
CA ARG A 127 6.73 -3.23 15.83
C ARG A 127 7.40 -4.46 15.23
N GLU A 128 6.68 -5.26 14.46
CA GLU A 128 7.17 -6.52 13.89
C GLU A 128 8.20 -6.29 12.80
N GLU A 129 7.91 -5.41 11.85
CA GLU A 129 8.76 -5.16 10.69
C GLU A 129 9.83 -4.06 10.90
N ALA A 130 9.57 -3.09 11.77
CA ALA A 130 10.47 -1.96 11.96
C ALA A 130 11.04 -1.83 13.38
N GLY A 131 10.61 -2.66 14.33
CA GLY A 131 11.03 -2.56 15.73
C GLY A 131 10.61 -1.23 16.38
N CYS A 132 9.53 -0.61 15.88
CA CYS A 132 9.00 0.66 16.35
C CYS A 132 7.79 0.42 17.27
N ASP A 133 7.89 0.82 18.51
CA ASP A 133 6.76 0.75 19.46
C ASP A 133 5.93 2.03 19.42
N VAL A 134 5.14 2.18 18.36
CA VAL A 134 4.23 3.33 18.16
C VAL A 134 2.84 2.92 18.62
N PRO A 135 2.22 3.63 19.57
CA PRO A 135 0.88 3.29 20.03
C PRO A 135 -0.16 3.49 18.91
N ALA A 136 -1.14 2.59 18.81
CA ALA A 136 -2.15 2.60 17.75
C ALA A 136 -2.83 3.97 17.55
N HIS A 137 -3.16 4.66 18.64
CA HIS A 137 -3.81 5.98 18.58
C HIS A 137 -2.92 7.10 18.01
N ALA A 138 -1.60 6.89 17.89
CA ALA A 138 -0.69 7.86 17.24
C ALA A 138 -0.74 7.76 15.72
N PHE A 139 -1.18 6.61 15.18
CA PHE A 139 -1.40 6.49 13.74
C PHE A 139 -2.61 7.33 13.29
N ARG A 140 -2.53 7.85 12.08
CA ARG A 140 -3.61 8.54 11.39
C ARG A 140 -3.89 7.85 10.08
N VAL A 141 -5.16 7.59 9.79
CA VAL A 141 -5.57 7.13 8.46
C VAL A 141 -5.36 8.27 7.46
N ILE A 142 -4.61 8.01 6.40
CA ILE A 142 -4.19 9.01 5.41
C ILE A 142 -4.84 8.75 4.06
N GLY A 143 -6.12 9.09 3.95
CA GLY A 143 -6.94 8.96 2.74
C GLY A 143 -7.76 7.67 2.70
N GLY A 144 -8.50 7.49 1.61
CA GLY A 144 -9.34 6.31 1.40
C GLY A 144 -8.56 5.08 0.97
N GLU A 145 -9.19 3.92 1.03
CA GLU A 145 -8.63 2.66 0.54
C GLU A 145 -8.45 2.66 -0.98
N THR A 146 -7.57 1.79 -1.47
CA THR A 146 -7.33 1.57 -2.90
C THR A 146 -7.24 0.10 -3.22
N PHE A 147 -7.44 -0.23 -4.50
CA PHE A 147 -7.21 -1.57 -5.02
C PHE A 147 -5.91 -1.58 -5.81
N ALA A 148 -4.98 -2.47 -5.47
CA ALA A 148 -3.68 -2.55 -6.13
C ALA A 148 -3.80 -3.03 -7.59
N SER A 149 -4.69 -3.98 -7.86
CA SER A 149 -4.89 -4.56 -9.19
C SER A 149 -6.37 -4.91 -9.44
N PRO A 150 -7.27 -3.91 -9.62
CA PRO A 150 -8.71 -4.12 -9.65
C PRO A 150 -9.21 -4.97 -10.83
N GLY A 151 -8.36 -5.23 -11.82
CA GLY A 151 -8.68 -6.14 -12.92
C GLY A 151 -8.45 -7.62 -12.63
N THR A 152 -7.79 -7.96 -11.52
CA THR A 152 -7.39 -9.34 -11.21
C THR A 152 -7.52 -9.73 -9.75
N SER A 153 -7.44 -8.78 -8.82
CA SER A 153 -7.46 -9.03 -7.38
C SER A 153 -8.52 -8.20 -6.69
N ASP A 154 -9.10 -8.75 -5.65
CA ASP A 154 -10.06 -8.08 -4.76
C ASP A 154 -9.38 -7.45 -3.53
N GLU A 155 -8.04 -7.46 -3.46
CA GLU A 155 -7.25 -6.88 -2.38
C GLU A 155 -7.45 -5.38 -2.26
N LYS A 156 -7.86 -4.92 -1.07
CA LYS A 156 -7.86 -3.52 -0.67
C LYS A 156 -6.61 -3.17 0.13
N VAL A 157 -6.14 -1.95 -0.04
CA VAL A 157 -5.01 -1.39 0.71
C VAL A 157 -5.46 -0.14 1.44
N TYR A 158 -5.29 -0.13 2.76
CA TYR A 158 -5.51 1.00 3.65
C TYR A 158 -4.17 1.65 3.98
N TYR A 159 -4.20 2.93 4.36
CA TYR A 159 -2.98 3.71 4.59
C TYR A 159 -3.04 4.45 5.90
N CYS A 160 -2.06 4.19 6.76
CA CYS A 160 -1.86 4.89 8.02
C CYS A 160 -0.49 5.54 8.05
N ALA A 161 -0.36 6.69 8.71
CA ALA A 161 0.92 7.34 8.99
C ALA A 161 1.13 7.42 10.51
N GLY A 162 2.33 7.06 10.97
CA GLY A 162 2.72 7.12 12.37
C GLY A 162 4.06 7.84 12.55
N PRO A 163 4.16 8.82 13.47
CA PRO A 163 5.42 9.47 13.80
C PRO A 163 6.33 8.52 14.59
N VAL A 164 7.61 8.50 14.23
CA VAL A 164 8.64 7.71 14.92
C VAL A 164 9.84 8.58 15.23
N ARG A 165 10.71 8.08 16.12
CA ARG A 165 12.05 8.64 16.33
C ARG A 165 13.08 7.57 16.00
N ALA A 166 14.00 7.89 15.13
CA ALA A 166 15.06 6.95 14.72
C ALA A 166 15.90 6.44 15.90
N SER A 167 15.99 7.23 17.00
CA SER A 167 16.68 6.84 18.25
C SER A 167 15.92 5.79 19.08
N GLU A 168 14.65 5.56 18.79
CA GLU A 168 13.77 4.62 19.53
C GLU A 168 13.58 3.29 18.79
N LEU A 169 14.27 3.10 17.64
CA LEU A 169 14.22 1.86 16.88
C LEU A 169 14.90 0.74 17.66
N SER A 170 14.22 -0.38 17.76
CA SER A 170 14.76 -1.64 18.26
C SER A 170 14.99 -2.65 17.14
N THR A 171 15.51 -3.81 17.47
CA THR A 171 15.58 -4.90 16.50
C THR A 171 14.17 -5.37 16.17
N ALA A 172 13.81 -5.37 14.89
CA ALA A 172 12.55 -5.90 14.43
C ALA A 172 12.42 -7.39 14.82
N SER A 173 11.26 -7.79 15.31
CA SER A 173 11.03 -9.18 15.73
C SER A 173 10.74 -10.10 14.53
N GLY A 174 10.21 -9.53 13.46
CA GLY A 174 9.64 -10.28 12.33
C GLY A 174 8.41 -11.10 12.71
N ASP A 175 7.74 -11.63 11.71
CA ASP A 175 6.65 -12.60 11.87
C ASP A 175 7.16 -14.06 11.79
N GLY A 176 8.48 -14.26 11.59
CA GLY A 176 9.13 -15.54 11.38
C GLY A 176 9.15 -16.00 9.91
N SER A 177 8.72 -15.17 8.98
CA SER A 177 8.82 -15.47 7.55
C SER A 177 10.26 -15.35 7.06
N VAL A 178 10.72 -16.35 6.30
CA VAL A 178 12.05 -16.34 5.65
C VAL A 178 12.20 -15.11 4.71
N MET A 179 11.09 -14.62 4.16
CA MET A 179 11.10 -13.41 3.33
C MET A 179 11.43 -12.14 4.13
N GLU A 180 11.24 -12.20 5.44
CA GLU A 180 11.53 -11.11 6.37
C GLU A 180 12.92 -11.18 6.99
N GLU A 181 13.58 -12.34 6.92
CA GLU A 181 14.96 -12.50 7.40
C GLU A 181 15.97 -11.69 6.59
N VAL A 182 15.63 -11.35 5.35
CA VAL A 182 16.50 -10.63 4.43
C VAL A 182 16.02 -9.18 4.32
N GLY A 183 16.93 -8.27 4.63
CA GLY A 183 16.67 -6.86 4.42
C GLY A 183 16.99 -6.02 5.65
N ARG A 184 16.86 -4.73 5.46
CA ARG A 184 17.19 -3.72 6.46
C ARG A 184 16.18 -2.59 6.41
N LEU A 185 16.05 -1.88 7.51
CA LEU A 185 15.40 -0.59 7.54
C LEU A 185 16.35 0.48 6.99
N VAL A 186 15.80 1.32 6.15
CA VAL A 186 16.50 2.49 5.60
C VAL A 186 15.71 3.74 5.94
N ARG A 187 16.39 4.68 6.58
CA ARG A 187 15.85 6.03 6.80
C ARG A 187 16.22 6.87 5.59
N GLN A 188 15.22 7.37 4.89
CA GLN A 188 15.41 8.17 3.68
C GLN A 188 14.62 9.48 3.76
N GLU A 189 15.18 10.56 3.27
CA GLU A 189 14.48 11.84 3.15
C GLU A 189 13.30 11.69 2.19
N LEU A 190 12.14 12.27 2.56
CA LEU A 190 10.86 12.06 1.87
C LEU A 190 10.90 12.45 0.38
N GLY A 191 11.51 13.60 0.05
CA GLY A 191 11.66 14.05 -1.33
C GLY A 191 12.51 13.08 -2.16
N ALA A 192 13.63 12.62 -1.59
CA ALA A 192 14.51 11.64 -2.23
C ALA A 192 13.82 10.27 -2.43
N ALA A 193 12.98 9.84 -1.48
CA ALA A 193 12.20 8.61 -1.62
C ALA A 193 11.17 8.73 -2.76
N ILE A 194 10.46 9.86 -2.87
CA ILE A 194 9.53 10.14 -3.96
C ILE A 194 10.26 10.15 -5.32
N GLU A 195 11.44 10.78 -5.38
CA GLU A 195 12.24 10.73 -6.61
C GLU A 195 12.68 9.31 -6.99
N ALA A 196 13.05 8.50 -6.01
CA ALA A 196 13.41 7.10 -6.23
C ALA A 196 12.22 6.30 -6.81
N CYS A 197 10.99 6.53 -6.32
CA CYS A 197 9.79 5.95 -6.92
C CYS A 197 9.63 6.38 -8.38
N ARG A 198 9.73 7.67 -8.67
CA ARG A 198 9.57 8.22 -10.04
C ARG A 198 10.62 7.70 -11.03
N ARG A 199 11.84 7.43 -10.58
CA ARG A 199 12.88 6.82 -11.40
C ARG A 199 12.73 5.31 -11.55
N GLY A 200 11.83 4.67 -10.77
CA GLY A 200 11.66 3.22 -10.72
C GLY A 200 12.75 2.51 -9.91
N ASP A 201 13.49 3.22 -9.06
CA ASP A 201 14.41 2.62 -8.10
C ASP A 201 13.63 1.97 -6.94
N ILE A 202 12.45 2.52 -6.64
CA ILE A 202 11.44 1.95 -5.73
C ILE A 202 10.18 1.69 -6.57
N PRO A 203 10.06 0.53 -7.22
CA PRO A 203 8.98 0.26 -8.16
C PRO A 203 7.73 -0.33 -7.48
N ASP A 204 7.40 0.13 -6.29
CA ASP A 204 6.21 -0.29 -5.56
C ASP A 204 5.15 0.81 -5.52
N MET A 205 4.02 0.55 -6.16
CA MET A 205 2.90 1.50 -6.27
C MET A 205 2.33 1.88 -4.90
N LYS A 206 2.27 0.93 -3.93
CA LYS A 206 1.76 1.23 -2.58
C LYS A 206 2.65 2.26 -1.89
N THR A 207 3.97 2.07 -2.01
CA THR A 207 4.98 2.98 -1.45
C THR A 207 4.84 4.37 -2.05
N GLU A 208 4.82 4.49 -3.38
CA GLU A 208 4.70 5.79 -4.02
C GLU A 208 3.43 6.53 -3.60
N LEU A 209 2.27 5.85 -3.63
CA LEU A 209 1.01 6.46 -3.21
C LEU A 209 1.03 6.85 -1.72
N ALA A 210 1.59 6.01 -0.86
CA ALA A 210 1.69 6.25 0.57
C ALA A 210 2.54 7.50 0.88
N LEU A 211 3.66 7.68 0.17
CA LEU A 211 4.52 8.85 0.33
C LEU A 211 3.82 10.15 -0.11
N PHE A 212 3.05 10.13 -1.20
CA PHE A 212 2.25 11.29 -1.61
C PHE A 212 1.14 11.60 -0.61
N ARG A 213 0.46 10.60 -0.07
CA ARG A 213 -0.54 10.80 0.99
C ARG A 213 0.07 11.33 2.28
N LEU A 214 1.29 10.92 2.61
CA LEU A 214 2.03 11.49 3.72
C LEU A 214 2.32 12.98 3.47
N CYS A 215 2.72 13.36 2.25
CA CYS A 215 2.88 14.78 1.88
C CYS A 215 1.61 15.57 2.12
N ASP A 216 0.46 15.06 1.66
CA ASP A 216 -0.83 15.71 1.87
C ASP A 216 -1.17 15.83 3.35
N HIS A 217 -0.92 14.77 4.12
CA HIS A 217 -1.15 14.76 5.57
C HIS A 217 -0.32 15.81 6.32
N LEU A 218 0.97 15.91 5.99
CA LEU A 218 1.88 16.83 6.63
C LEU A 218 1.78 18.27 6.08
N GLY A 219 1.16 18.44 4.90
CA GLY A 219 1.22 19.69 4.15
C GLY A 219 2.61 19.96 3.58
N PHE A 220 3.38 18.92 3.31
CA PHE A 220 4.69 19.01 2.67
C PHE A 220 4.54 19.05 1.15
N ILE A 221 5.27 19.94 0.49
CA ILE A 221 5.24 20.13 -0.96
C ILE A 221 6.57 19.63 -1.53
N PRO A 222 6.64 18.37 -2.00
CA PRO A 222 7.91 17.76 -2.38
C PRO A 222 8.60 18.46 -3.56
N GLN A 223 7.83 19.10 -4.44
CA GLN A 223 8.39 19.85 -5.58
C GLN A 223 9.13 21.12 -5.17
N LEU A 224 8.84 21.65 -3.98
CA LEU A 224 9.46 22.85 -3.41
C LEU A 224 10.39 22.53 -2.24
N GLY A 225 10.31 21.31 -1.69
CA GLY A 225 11.06 20.90 -0.51
C GLY A 225 10.69 21.66 0.76
N CYS A 226 9.46 22.18 0.86
CA CYS A 226 8.99 22.99 1.98
C CYS A 226 7.58 22.64 2.41
N PHE A 227 7.16 23.10 3.59
CA PHE A 227 5.77 22.98 4.03
C PHE A 227 4.89 24.12 3.48
N ALA A 228 3.62 23.85 3.29
CA ALA A 228 2.65 24.85 2.86
C ALA A 228 2.57 26.06 3.79
N SER A 229 2.83 25.86 5.10
CA SER A 229 2.91 26.93 6.10
C SER A 229 4.04 27.93 5.87
N GLU A 230 5.09 27.52 5.15
CA GLU A 230 6.26 28.35 4.82
C GLU A 230 6.07 29.20 3.56
N LEU A 231 5.02 28.92 2.79
CA LEU A 231 4.72 29.68 1.58
C LEU A 231 4.30 31.12 1.92
N PRO A 232 4.66 32.10 1.06
CA PRO A 232 4.11 33.45 1.10
C PRO A 232 2.57 33.43 1.07
N GLU A 233 1.92 34.37 1.78
CA GLU A 233 0.47 34.39 1.96
C GLU A 233 -0.34 34.18 0.67
N PRO A 234 -0.05 34.84 -0.47
CA PRO A 234 -0.82 34.65 -1.70
C PRO A 234 -0.74 33.22 -2.25
N LEU A 235 0.39 32.51 -2.04
CA LEU A 235 0.57 31.12 -2.46
C LEU A 235 -0.05 30.15 -1.44
N ARG A 236 0.11 30.43 -0.14
CA ARG A 236 -0.49 29.66 0.93
C ARG A 236 -2.02 29.65 0.82
N ALA A 237 -2.64 30.78 0.51
CA ALA A 237 -4.09 30.88 0.28
C ALA A 237 -4.58 30.04 -0.90
N ARG A 238 -3.72 29.72 -1.88
CA ARG A 238 -4.03 28.86 -3.03
C ARG A 238 -3.73 27.40 -2.76
N TYR A 239 -2.86 27.09 -1.81
CA TYR A 239 -2.55 25.72 -1.44
C TYR A 239 -3.77 25.06 -0.80
N ARG A 240 -4.16 23.92 -1.32
CA ARG A 240 -5.24 23.10 -0.75
C ARG A 240 -4.71 21.70 -0.51
N ARG A 241 -4.79 21.25 0.73
CA ARG A 241 -4.55 19.86 1.06
C ARG A 241 -5.64 19.01 0.42
N LEU A 242 -5.24 17.95 -0.27
CA LEU A 242 -6.17 16.96 -0.79
C LEU A 242 -6.41 15.93 0.32
N GLY A 243 -7.63 15.79 0.78
CA GLY A 243 -8.11 14.64 1.54
C GLY A 243 -8.35 14.86 3.02
N ILE A 244 -7.39 14.88 3.88
CA ILE A 244 -7.58 14.54 5.31
C ILE A 244 -8.08 15.71 6.18
N ALA A 245 -7.79 16.93 5.82
CA ALA A 245 -8.17 18.11 6.61
C ALA A 245 -9.68 18.45 6.59
N ALA A 246 -10.50 17.66 5.90
CA ALA A 246 -11.94 17.89 5.77
C ALA A 246 -12.79 16.96 6.66
N ARG A 247 -12.16 16.24 7.60
CA ARG A 247 -12.85 15.37 8.56
C ARG A 247 -12.71 15.91 9.98
N GLU A 248 -13.06 17.18 10.19
CA GLU A 248 -13.42 17.69 11.50
C GLU A 248 -14.93 17.52 11.71
#